data_1b359e7869a75062b2ed83439ebc20d3
#
_entry.id   1b359e7869a75062b2ed83439ebc20d3
#
_cell.length_a   1.000
_cell.length_b   1.000
_cell.length_c   1.000
_cell.angle_alpha   90.00
_cell.angle_beta   90.00
_cell.angle_gamma   90.00
#
_symmetry.space_group_name_H-M   'P 1'
#
loop_
_entity.id
_entity.type
_entity.pdbx_description
1 polymer ?
#
loop_
_entity_poly.entity_id
_entity_poly.type
_entity_poly.pdbx_seq_one_letter_code
_entity_poly.pdbx_strand_id
1 'polypeptide(L)'
;MPFNLAGFDFAAVGAGLIIFIVFIALMVILAFVPIGLWISALAAGVKVGIVDLIGMRLRRVSPAKIVNPLIKAEKAGLDVKVTQLEAHYLAGGNVDRVVNALIAAERANIPLAFERAAAIDLAGRDVLQAVQMSVNPKVIETPVVAAMAKDGIEVRSKARVTVRANIDRLVGGAGEETIIARVGEGIVTTVGSSASHKEVLENPDMISKTVLAKGLDTGTAFEILSIDVADVDVG
;
A
#
# COMPACT_ATOMS: atom_id res chain seq x y z
N MET A 1 34.80 45.42 -56.62
CA MET A 1 33.91 46.10 -55.66
C MET A 1 34.37 45.69 -54.27
N PRO A 2 34.93 46.54 -53.41
CA PRO A 2 35.29 46.20 -52.05
C PRO A 2 34.00 46.13 -51.21
N PHE A 3 33.77 45.02 -50.54
CA PHE A 3 32.72 44.86 -49.52
C PHE A 3 32.98 45.82 -48.39
N ASN A 4 32.13 46.84 -48.22
CA ASN A 4 32.29 47.85 -47.17
C ASN A 4 31.77 47.30 -45.84
N LEU A 5 32.65 46.78 -45.00
CA LEU A 5 32.38 46.26 -43.65
C LEU A 5 32.13 47.37 -42.58
N ALA A 6 32.07 48.65 -43.00
CA ALA A 6 31.93 49.83 -42.14
C ALA A 6 30.52 50.05 -41.56
N GLY A 7 29.56 49.18 -41.83
CA GLY A 7 28.17 49.28 -41.35
C GLY A 7 27.77 48.18 -40.33
N PHE A 8 28.68 47.30 -39.98
CA PHE A 8 28.36 46.26 -38.98
C PHE A 8 28.66 46.78 -37.57
N ASP A 9 27.61 47.18 -36.87
CA ASP A 9 27.69 47.60 -35.48
C ASP A 9 27.94 46.35 -34.59
N PHE A 10 29.23 46.03 -34.39
CA PHE A 10 29.64 44.87 -33.56
C PHE A 10 29.10 44.96 -32.13
N ALA A 11 28.84 46.18 -31.63
CA ALA A 11 28.21 46.39 -30.34
C ALA A 11 26.73 45.96 -30.34
N ALA A 12 26.00 46.27 -31.40
CA ALA A 12 24.58 45.84 -31.53
C ALA A 12 24.42 44.33 -31.72
N VAL A 13 25.34 43.71 -32.49
CA VAL A 13 25.37 42.23 -32.66
C VAL A 13 25.73 41.55 -31.32
N GLY A 14 26.72 42.12 -30.58
CA GLY A 14 27.09 41.59 -29.26
C GLY A 14 25.96 41.71 -28.23
N ALA A 15 25.25 42.83 -28.19
CA ALA A 15 24.10 43.04 -27.34
C ALA A 15 22.95 42.08 -27.67
N GLY A 16 22.66 41.85 -28.97
CA GLY A 16 21.65 40.91 -29.43
C GLY A 16 21.97 39.46 -29.02
N LEU A 17 23.26 39.08 -29.11
CA LEU A 17 23.69 37.73 -28.74
C LEU A 17 23.60 37.52 -27.21
N ILE A 18 23.93 38.51 -26.40
CA ILE A 18 23.75 38.45 -24.94
C ILE A 18 22.27 38.32 -24.57
N ILE A 19 21.39 39.13 -25.18
CA ILE A 19 19.94 39.05 -24.94
C ILE A 19 19.39 37.66 -25.32
N PHE A 20 19.85 37.10 -26.44
CA PHE A 20 19.45 35.78 -26.92
C PHE A 20 19.90 34.66 -25.97
N ILE A 21 21.17 34.75 -25.45
CA ILE A 21 21.69 33.79 -24.46
C ILE A 21 20.89 33.89 -23.16
N VAL A 22 20.60 35.09 -22.69
CA VAL A 22 19.81 35.33 -21.48
C VAL A 22 18.37 34.79 -21.66
N PHE A 23 17.78 35.00 -22.83
CA PHE A 23 16.44 34.47 -23.16
C PHE A 23 16.41 32.94 -23.17
N ILE A 24 17.42 32.31 -23.79
CA ILE A 24 17.53 30.83 -23.78
C ILE A 24 17.75 30.33 -22.37
N ALA A 25 18.64 30.95 -21.59
CA ALA A 25 18.88 30.58 -20.20
C ALA A 25 17.61 30.69 -19.36
N LEU A 26 16.84 31.77 -19.53
CA LEU A 26 15.57 31.97 -18.86
C LEU A 26 14.54 30.89 -19.29
N MET A 27 14.45 30.57 -20.57
CA MET A 27 13.55 29.53 -21.08
C MET A 27 13.89 28.14 -20.54
N VAL A 28 15.19 27.83 -20.45
CA VAL A 28 15.67 26.57 -19.86
C VAL A 28 15.34 26.53 -18.37
N ILE A 29 15.54 27.58 -17.64
CA ILE A 29 15.21 27.70 -16.21
C ILE A 29 13.70 27.49 -16.02
N LEU A 30 12.85 28.16 -16.79
CA LEU A 30 11.39 28.04 -16.72
C LEU A 30 10.90 26.63 -17.09
N ALA A 31 11.54 25.98 -18.05
CA ALA A 31 11.23 24.59 -18.42
C ALA A 31 11.68 23.59 -17.34
N PHE A 32 12.74 23.91 -16.60
CA PHE A 32 13.29 23.04 -15.58
C PHE A 32 12.59 23.19 -14.22
N VAL A 33 12.02 24.35 -13.92
CA VAL A 33 11.31 24.64 -12.66
C VAL A 33 9.82 24.40 -12.86
N PRO A 34 9.19 23.47 -12.14
CA PRO A 34 7.75 23.21 -12.23
C PRO A 34 6.96 24.27 -11.44
N ILE A 35 6.91 25.51 -11.97
CA ILE A 35 6.29 26.68 -11.31
C ILE A 35 4.83 26.42 -10.94
N GLY A 36 4.05 25.78 -11.83
CA GLY A 36 2.66 25.44 -11.57
C GLY A 36 2.48 24.53 -10.36
N LEU A 37 3.41 23.57 -10.17
CA LEU A 37 3.39 22.68 -9.01
C LEU A 37 3.74 23.42 -7.71
N TRP A 38 4.69 24.36 -7.78
CA TRP A 38 5.06 25.22 -6.65
C TRP A 38 3.89 26.09 -6.20
N ILE A 39 3.20 26.75 -7.16
CA ILE A 39 2.02 27.58 -6.86
C ILE A 39 0.92 26.71 -6.21
N SER A 40 0.70 25.50 -6.71
CA SER A 40 -0.29 24.57 -6.15
C SER A 40 0.07 24.15 -4.73
N ALA A 41 1.36 23.91 -4.45
CA ALA A 41 1.86 23.59 -3.12
C ALA A 41 1.67 24.77 -2.14
N LEU A 42 2.03 25.97 -2.58
CA LEU A 42 1.88 27.19 -1.77
C LEU A 42 0.39 27.46 -1.45
N ALA A 43 -0.47 27.34 -2.45
CA ALA A 43 -1.93 27.50 -2.27
C ALA A 43 -2.56 26.48 -1.33
N ALA A 44 -1.93 25.30 -1.20
CA ALA A 44 -2.36 24.23 -0.29
C ALA A 44 -1.74 24.35 1.12
N GLY A 45 -0.92 25.38 1.40
CA GLY A 45 -0.25 25.55 2.69
C GLY A 45 1.03 24.73 2.86
N VAL A 46 1.44 24.00 1.83
CA VAL A 46 2.61 23.13 1.87
C VAL A 46 3.90 23.95 1.73
N LYS A 47 4.82 23.80 2.68
CA LYS A 47 6.09 24.50 2.72
C LYS A 47 7.15 23.79 1.88
N VAL A 48 7.10 23.97 0.55
CA VAL A 48 8.12 23.45 -0.38
C VAL A 48 8.76 24.62 -1.12
N GLY A 49 10.08 24.72 -1.02
CA GLY A 49 10.85 25.74 -1.72
C GLY A 49 11.05 25.40 -3.21
N ILE A 50 11.22 26.41 -4.06
CA ILE A 50 11.59 26.21 -5.47
C ILE A 50 12.93 25.46 -5.56
N VAL A 51 13.87 25.77 -4.67
CA VAL A 51 15.19 25.11 -4.59
C VAL A 51 15.03 23.60 -4.30
N ASP A 52 14.09 23.23 -3.44
CA ASP A 52 13.81 21.82 -3.14
C ASP A 52 13.30 21.08 -4.39
N LEU A 53 12.42 21.70 -5.18
CA LEU A 53 11.91 21.13 -6.43
C LEU A 53 13.00 20.92 -7.48
N ILE A 54 13.93 21.89 -7.59
CA ILE A 54 15.10 21.76 -8.46
C ILE A 54 16.02 20.65 -7.94
N GLY A 55 16.27 20.62 -6.63
CA GLY A 55 17.06 19.58 -5.99
C GLY A 55 16.50 18.17 -6.21
N MET A 56 15.18 17.98 -6.08
CA MET A 56 14.51 16.72 -6.41
C MET A 56 14.78 16.30 -7.85
N ARG A 57 14.66 17.22 -8.81
CA ARG A 57 14.91 16.95 -10.22
C ARG A 57 16.35 16.52 -10.50
N LEU A 58 17.33 17.18 -9.87
CA LEU A 58 18.74 16.81 -9.95
C LEU A 58 19.03 15.42 -9.38
N ARG A 59 18.31 15.02 -8.33
CA ARG A 59 18.36 13.65 -7.74
C ARG A 59 17.51 12.63 -8.49
N ARG A 60 16.98 12.99 -9.67
CA ARG A 60 16.08 12.13 -10.48
C ARG A 60 14.76 11.75 -9.78
N VAL A 61 14.35 12.54 -8.81
CA VAL A 61 13.05 12.43 -8.17
C VAL A 61 12.04 13.27 -8.96
N SER A 62 10.89 12.72 -9.29
CA SER A 62 9.81 13.48 -9.93
C SER A 62 9.12 14.37 -8.88
N PRO A 63 9.20 15.71 -8.95
CA PRO A 63 8.60 16.58 -7.95
C PRO A 63 7.09 16.37 -7.81
N ALA A 64 6.39 16.09 -8.90
CA ALA A 64 4.96 15.85 -8.89
C ALA A 64 4.55 14.60 -8.07
N LYS A 65 5.41 13.56 -8.07
CA LYS A 65 5.17 12.33 -7.29
C LYS A 65 5.39 12.51 -5.79
N ILE A 66 6.01 13.62 -5.37
CA ILE A 66 6.21 13.97 -3.96
C ILE A 66 5.20 15.04 -3.53
N VAL A 67 5.10 16.13 -4.30
CA VAL A 67 4.31 17.30 -3.91
C VAL A 67 2.81 17.04 -3.97
N ASN A 68 2.30 16.31 -4.97
CA ASN A 68 0.87 16.02 -5.05
C ASN A 68 0.37 15.16 -3.87
N PRO A 69 1.03 14.06 -3.47
CA PRO A 69 0.68 13.35 -2.23
C PRO A 69 0.85 14.22 -0.98
N LEU A 70 1.88 15.05 -0.92
CA LEU A 70 2.09 15.95 0.21
C LEU A 70 0.93 16.95 0.37
N ILE A 71 0.43 17.51 -0.75
CA ILE A 71 -0.76 18.37 -0.76
C ILE A 71 -1.99 17.61 -0.24
N LYS A 72 -2.14 16.33 -0.61
CA LYS A 72 -3.24 15.49 -0.08
C LYS A 72 -3.11 15.27 1.42
N ALA A 73 -1.89 15.00 1.90
CA ALA A 73 -1.60 14.80 3.32
C ALA A 73 -1.93 16.07 4.13
N GLU A 74 -1.46 17.24 3.69
CA GLU A 74 -1.71 18.54 4.34
C GLU A 74 -3.21 18.83 4.42
N LYS A 75 -3.95 18.63 3.32
CA LYS A 75 -5.41 18.81 3.30
C LYS A 75 -6.17 17.84 4.21
N ALA A 76 -5.57 16.71 4.54
CA ALA A 76 -6.10 15.73 5.48
C ALA A 76 -5.67 15.99 6.92
N GLY A 77 -4.84 17.01 7.18
CA GLY A 77 -4.35 17.36 8.51
C GLY A 77 -3.19 16.48 8.99
N LEU A 78 -2.52 15.76 8.08
CA LEU A 78 -1.40 14.88 8.41
C LEU A 78 -0.08 15.65 8.37
N ASP A 79 0.74 15.53 9.40
CA ASP A 79 2.09 16.08 9.45
C ASP A 79 3.09 15.11 8.81
N VAL A 80 3.25 15.21 7.49
CA VAL A 80 4.20 14.39 6.72
C VAL A 80 5.26 15.32 6.09
N LYS A 81 6.54 14.96 6.28
CA LYS A 81 7.65 15.79 5.78
C LYS A 81 8.02 15.41 4.34
N VAL A 82 8.40 16.42 3.55
CA VAL A 82 8.93 16.25 2.18
C VAL A 82 10.07 15.23 2.15
N THR A 83 10.99 15.33 3.12
CA THR A 83 12.17 14.46 3.21
C THR A 83 11.81 12.97 3.42
N GLN A 84 10.74 12.70 4.17
CA GLN A 84 10.25 11.32 4.38
C GLN A 84 9.68 10.74 3.08
N LEU A 85 8.87 11.53 2.35
CA LEU A 85 8.30 11.10 1.06
C LEU A 85 9.39 10.91 0.01
N GLU A 86 10.39 11.80 -0.03
CA GLU A 86 11.51 11.69 -0.97
C GLU A 86 12.37 10.45 -0.67
N ALA A 87 12.71 10.21 0.60
CA ALA A 87 13.45 9.01 1.00
C ALA A 87 12.70 7.72 0.64
N HIS A 88 11.39 7.68 0.88
CA HIS A 88 10.56 6.55 0.52
C HIS A 88 10.50 6.31 -1.00
N TYR A 89 10.37 7.39 -1.79
CA TYR A 89 10.42 7.33 -3.25
C TYR A 89 11.75 6.77 -3.77
N LEU A 90 12.88 7.26 -3.21
CA LEU A 90 14.22 6.80 -3.58
C LEU A 90 14.49 5.34 -3.18
N ALA A 91 13.84 4.87 -2.12
CA ALA A 91 13.87 3.46 -1.72
C ALA A 91 13.02 2.55 -2.63
N GLY A 92 12.32 3.11 -3.64
CA GLY A 92 11.49 2.36 -4.57
C GLY A 92 10.02 2.19 -4.11
N GLY A 93 9.63 2.85 -3.02
CA GLY A 93 8.27 2.80 -2.49
C GLY A 93 7.26 3.64 -3.29
N ASN A 94 5.99 3.38 -3.07
CA ASN A 94 4.87 4.09 -3.68
C ASN A 94 4.32 5.17 -2.75
N VAL A 95 4.80 6.41 -2.94
CA VAL A 95 4.46 7.56 -2.08
C VAL A 95 2.95 7.84 -2.06
N ASP A 96 2.28 7.77 -3.21
CA ASP A 96 0.83 8.06 -3.29
C ASP A 96 0.00 7.01 -2.53
N ARG A 97 0.37 5.73 -2.64
CA ARG A 97 -0.28 4.63 -1.91
C ARG A 97 -0.11 4.78 -0.41
N VAL A 98 1.10 5.09 0.06
CA VAL A 98 1.38 5.30 1.48
C VAL A 98 0.58 6.49 2.03
N VAL A 99 0.58 7.63 1.34
CA VAL A 99 -0.17 8.81 1.78
C VAL A 99 -1.67 8.55 1.78
N ASN A 100 -2.22 7.88 0.76
CA ASN A 100 -3.64 7.51 0.74
C ASN A 100 -4.00 6.56 1.89
N ALA A 101 -3.10 5.63 2.25
CA ALA A 101 -3.27 4.74 3.38
C ALA A 101 -3.27 5.49 4.73
N LEU A 102 -2.35 6.47 4.89
CA LEU A 102 -2.31 7.32 6.08
C LEU A 102 -3.59 8.15 6.24
N ILE A 103 -4.09 8.72 5.13
CA ILE A 103 -5.36 9.47 5.12
C ILE A 103 -6.54 8.55 5.51
N ALA A 104 -6.56 7.32 5.00
CA ALA A 104 -7.59 6.35 5.34
C ALA A 104 -7.52 5.93 6.82
N ALA A 105 -6.29 5.71 7.33
CA ALA A 105 -6.06 5.37 8.73
C ALA A 105 -6.49 6.50 9.68
N GLU A 106 -6.14 7.74 9.36
CA GLU A 106 -6.56 8.93 10.14
C GLU A 106 -8.08 9.03 10.21
N ARG A 107 -8.77 8.89 9.08
CA ARG A 107 -10.25 8.92 9.03
C ARG A 107 -10.91 7.78 9.80
N ALA A 108 -10.23 6.65 9.93
CA ALA A 108 -10.69 5.49 10.68
C ALA A 108 -10.26 5.52 12.16
N ASN A 109 -9.57 6.57 12.61
CA ASN A 109 -8.94 6.68 13.93
C ASN A 109 -7.99 5.49 14.24
N ILE A 110 -7.26 5.04 13.23
CA ILE A 110 -6.26 3.98 13.37
C ILE A 110 -4.88 4.65 13.51
N PRO A 111 -4.15 4.40 14.59
CA PRO A 111 -2.80 4.96 14.76
C PRO A 111 -1.81 4.30 13.79
N LEU A 112 -1.48 4.99 12.71
CA LEU A 112 -0.53 4.53 11.70
C LEU A 112 0.55 5.59 11.46
N ALA A 113 1.75 5.36 11.98
CA ALA A 113 2.89 6.22 11.73
C ALA A 113 3.41 6.05 10.29
N PHE A 114 3.96 7.15 9.72
CA PHE A 114 4.52 7.15 8.37
C PHE A 114 5.58 6.06 8.17
N GLU A 115 6.49 5.90 9.14
CA GLU A 115 7.59 4.92 9.08
C GLU A 115 7.05 3.49 8.97
N ARG A 116 5.96 3.19 9.68
CA ARG A 116 5.32 1.88 9.61
C ARG A 116 4.63 1.65 8.27
N ALA A 117 3.89 2.63 7.78
CA ALA A 117 3.26 2.58 6.46
C ALA A 117 4.30 2.40 5.35
N ALA A 118 5.41 3.14 5.42
CA ALA A 118 6.53 3.02 4.49
C ALA A 118 7.20 1.63 4.55
N ALA A 119 7.39 1.07 5.75
CA ALA A 119 7.96 -0.27 5.92
C ALA A 119 7.06 -1.36 5.31
N ILE A 120 5.73 -1.26 5.50
CA ILE A 120 4.75 -2.18 4.91
C ILE A 120 4.79 -2.13 3.38
N ASP A 121 4.84 -0.91 2.81
CA ASP A 121 4.90 -0.70 1.35
C ASP A 121 6.20 -1.25 0.75
N LEU A 122 7.35 -0.99 1.39
CA LEU A 122 8.64 -1.51 0.97
C LEU A 122 8.76 -3.04 1.13
N ALA A 123 8.01 -3.64 2.03
CA ALA A 123 7.85 -5.09 2.14
C ALA A 123 6.97 -5.69 1.02
N GLY A 124 6.50 -4.87 0.06
CA GLY A 124 5.69 -5.31 -1.07
C GLY A 124 4.21 -5.52 -0.75
N ARG A 125 3.73 -5.06 0.40
CA ARG A 125 2.31 -5.18 0.79
C ARG A 125 1.53 -3.90 0.50
N ASP A 126 0.26 -4.04 0.19
CA ASP A 126 -0.62 -2.90 -0.02
C ASP A 126 -1.13 -2.35 1.32
N VAL A 127 -0.55 -1.21 1.73
CA VAL A 127 -0.88 -0.54 3.00
C VAL A 127 -2.32 -0.06 3.01
N LEU A 128 -2.82 0.47 1.88
CA LEU A 128 -4.18 0.98 1.79
C LEU A 128 -5.20 -0.14 1.93
N GLN A 129 -4.97 -1.26 1.24
CA GLN A 129 -5.80 -2.45 1.37
C GLN A 129 -5.80 -2.98 2.82
N ALA A 130 -4.64 -2.98 3.47
CA ALA A 130 -4.53 -3.43 4.85
C ALA A 130 -5.33 -2.55 5.82
N VAL A 131 -5.27 -1.22 5.67
CA VAL A 131 -6.09 -0.29 6.46
C VAL A 131 -7.57 -0.53 6.20
N GLN A 132 -7.99 -0.71 4.94
CA GLN A 132 -9.38 -1.01 4.61
C GLN A 132 -9.85 -2.33 5.22
N MET A 133 -9.02 -3.38 5.17
CA MET A 133 -9.32 -4.68 5.76
C MET A 133 -9.30 -4.68 7.30
N SER A 134 -8.65 -3.72 7.93
CA SER A 134 -8.71 -3.55 9.39
C SER A 134 -10.05 -2.97 9.85
N VAL A 135 -10.69 -2.15 9.00
CA VAL A 135 -12.02 -1.56 9.27
C VAL A 135 -13.14 -2.47 8.77
N ASN A 136 -12.99 -3.00 7.56
CA ASN A 136 -13.97 -3.86 6.91
C ASN A 136 -13.38 -5.27 6.75
N PRO A 137 -13.72 -6.21 7.64
CA PRO A 137 -13.25 -7.58 7.54
C PRO A 137 -13.57 -8.21 6.19
N LYS A 138 -12.68 -9.07 5.71
CA LYS A 138 -12.82 -9.80 4.45
C LYS A 138 -13.15 -11.25 4.73
N VAL A 139 -14.02 -11.83 3.91
CA VAL A 139 -14.28 -13.28 3.92
C VAL A 139 -13.36 -13.95 2.91
N ILE A 140 -12.60 -14.93 3.37
CA ILE A 140 -11.81 -15.84 2.54
C ILE A 140 -12.40 -17.24 2.62
N GLU A 141 -12.32 -18.00 1.52
CA GLU A 141 -12.85 -19.37 1.47
C GLU A 141 -11.71 -20.37 1.37
N THR A 142 -11.85 -21.50 2.09
CA THR A 142 -10.95 -22.62 1.88
C THR A 142 -11.34 -23.36 0.59
N PRO A 143 -10.41 -24.04 -0.09
CA PRO A 143 -10.78 -25.06 -1.03
C PRO A 143 -11.60 -26.14 -0.33
N VAL A 144 -12.21 -27.03 -1.09
CA VAL A 144 -12.87 -28.23 -0.52
C VAL A 144 -11.80 -29.07 0.17
N VAL A 145 -11.99 -29.31 1.45
CA VAL A 145 -11.12 -30.14 2.28
C VAL A 145 -11.80 -31.48 2.50
N ALA A 146 -11.15 -32.56 2.06
CA ALA A 146 -11.61 -33.93 2.27
C ALA A 146 -10.87 -34.55 3.45
N ALA A 147 -11.60 -35.15 4.38
CA ALA A 147 -11.04 -35.83 5.53
C ALA A 147 -11.89 -37.07 5.89
N MET A 148 -11.25 -38.09 6.44
CA MET A 148 -11.90 -39.35 6.80
C MET A 148 -12.19 -39.39 8.29
N ALA A 149 -13.44 -39.64 8.68
CA ALA A 149 -13.82 -39.90 10.05
C ALA A 149 -13.39 -41.30 10.51
N LYS A 150 -13.46 -41.60 11.81
CA LYS A 150 -13.03 -42.91 12.36
C LYS A 150 -13.85 -44.10 11.85
N ASP A 151 -15.07 -43.85 11.37
CA ASP A 151 -15.93 -44.87 10.75
C ASP A 151 -15.54 -45.20 9.30
N GLY A 152 -14.45 -44.56 8.77
CA GLY A 152 -13.91 -44.82 7.44
C GLY A 152 -14.68 -44.14 6.31
N ILE A 153 -15.55 -43.20 6.59
CA ILE A 153 -16.32 -42.44 5.61
C ILE A 153 -15.66 -41.06 5.40
N GLU A 154 -15.47 -40.70 4.12
CA GLU A 154 -14.94 -39.41 3.73
C GLU A 154 -16.00 -38.32 3.90
N VAL A 155 -15.61 -37.23 4.56
CA VAL A 155 -16.38 -36.00 4.67
C VAL A 155 -15.64 -34.91 3.91
N ARG A 156 -16.36 -34.22 3.04
CA ARG A 156 -15.88 -33.04 2.29
C ARG A 156 -16.49 -31.80 2.89
N SER A 157 -15.68 -30.85 3.23
CA SER A 157 -16.14 -29.58 3.78
C SER A 157 -15.46 -28.39 3.20
N LYS A 158 -16.16 -27.25 3.17
CA LYS A 158 -15.67 -25.95 2.77
C LYS A 158 -15.97 -24.96 3.89
N ALA A 159 -14.98 -24.16 4.27
CA ALA A 159 -15.15 -23.16 5.30
C ALA A 159 -14.96 -21.73 4.74
N ARG A 160 -15.74 -20.80 5.29
CA ARG A 160 -15.58 -19.36 5.12
C ARG A 160 -14.94 -18.80 6.36
N VAL A 161 -13.87 -18.07 6.19
CA VAL A 161 -13.11 -17.48 7.30
C VAL A 161 -13.20 -15.98 7.17
N THR A 162 -13.80 -15.32 8.15
CA THR A 162 -13.81 -13.87 8.23
C THR A 162 -12.55 -13.42 8.93
N VAL A 163 -11.73 -12.64 8.22
CA VAL A 163 -10.45 -12.15 8.69
C VAL A 163 -10.40 -10.64 8.70
N ARG A 164 -9.68 -10.09 9.66
CA ARG A 164 -9.34 -8.67 9.77
C ARG A 164 -7.83 -8.51 9.70
N ALA A 165 -7.33 -7.50 8.96
CA ALA A 165 -5.91 -7.20 8.94
C ALA A 165 -5.46 -6.60 10.29
N ASN A 166 -4.35 -7.13 10.81
CA ASN A 166 -3.67 -6.56 11.97
C ASN A 166 -2.45 -5.76 11.46
N ILE A 167 -2.56 -4.43 11.51
CA ILE A 167 -1.56 -3.51 10.95
C ILE A 167 -0.20 -3.69 11.63
N ASP A 168 -0.18 -4.03 12.92
CA ASP A 168 1.05 -4.23 13.68
C ASP A 168 1.83 -5.48 13.23
N ARG A 169 1.14 -6.47 12.69
CA ARG A 169 1.71 -7.75 12.25
C ARG A 169 1.92 -7.84 10.74
N LEU A 170 1.64 -6.77 9.97
CA LEU A 170 1.79 -6.78 8.52
C LEU A 170 3.23 -6.99 8.07
N VAL A 171 4.21 -6.40 8.79
CA VAL A 171 5.62 -6.64 8.51
C VAL A 171 6.03 -7.96 9.18
N GLY A 172 6.42 -8.93 8.36
CA GLY A 172 6.86 -10.26 8.83
C GLY A 172 5.76 -11.28 9.14
N GLY A 173 4.49 -10.89 9.18
CA GLY A 173 3.38 -11.84 9.37
C GLY A 173 3.06 -12.64 8.10
N ALA A 174 2.62 -13.88 8.25
CA ALA A 174 2.22 -14.72 7.13
C ALA A 174 0.93 -14.22 6.45
N GLY A 175 0.75 -14.56 5.17
CA GLY A 175 -0.38 -14.14 4.33
C GLY A 175 -1.67 -14.95 4.53
N GLU A 176 -2.68 -14.62 3.72
CA GLU A 176 -4.00 -15.30 3.70
C GLU A 176 -3.86 -16.80 3.44
N GLU A 177 -2.94 -17.22 2.56
CA GLU A 177 -2.70 -18.62 2.23
C GLU A 177 -2.35 -19.46 3.46
N THR A 178 -1.62 -18.88 4.42
CA THR A 178 -1.27 -19.57 5.68
C THR A 178 -2.49 -19.77 6.55
N ILE A 179 -3.42 -18.81 6.59
CA ILE A 179 -4.70 -18.97 7.29
C ILE A 179 -5.49 -20.11 6.67
N ILE A 180 -5.63 -20.10 5.34
CA ILE A 180 -6.36 -21.13 4.59
C ILE A 180 -5.78 -22.54 4.86
N ALA A 181 -4.45 -22.66 4.80
CA ALA A 181 -3.77 -23.94 5.06
C ALA A 181 -4.00 -24.44 6.50
N ARG A 182 -3.87 -23.57 7.49
CA ARG A 182 -4.07 -23.92 8.92
C ARG A 182 -5.53 -24.26 9.22
N VAL A 183 -6.47 -23.52 8.65
CA VAL A 183 -7.90 -23.85 8.78
C VAL A 183 -8.20 -25.20 8.15
N GLY A 184 -7.65 -25.46 6.95
CA GLY A 184 -7.76 -26.77 6.31
C GLY A 184 -7.21 -27.91 7.17
N GLU A 185 -6.03 -27.73 7.77
CA GLU A 185 -5.47 -28.69 8.74
C GLU A 185 -6.37 -28.87 9.97
N GLY A 186 -6.94 -27.79 10.47
CA GLY A 186 -7.89 -27.83 11.58
C GLY A 186 -9.15 -28.64 11.25
N ILE A 187 -9.67 -28.50 10.04
CA ILE A 187 -10.80 -29.29 9.52
C ILE A 187 -10.44 -30.78 9.49
N VAL A 188 -9.31 -31.12 8.84
CA VAL A 188 -8.85 -32.53 8.75
C VAL A 188 -8.68 -33.13 10.13
N THR A 189 -8.08 -32.41 11.06
CA THR A 189 -7.87 -32.90 12.44
C THR A 189 -9.17 -33.13 13.17
N THR A 190 -10.14 -32.21 13.02
CA THR A 190 -11.44 -32.31 13.70
C THR A 190 -12.27 -33.46 13.15
N VAL A 191 -12.39 -33.59 11.84
CA VAL A 191 -13.09 -34.67 11.18
C VAL A 191 -12.45 -36.01 11.52
N GLY A 192 -11.11 -36.11 11.43
CA GLY A 192 -10.37 -37.36 11.74
C GLY A 192 -10.45 -37.77 13.20
N SER A 193 -10.76 -36.86 14.13
CA SER A 193 -10.98 -37.18 15.55
C SER A 193 -12.41 -37.58 15.87
N SER A 194 -13.39 -37.24 15.01
CA SER A 194 -14.83 -37.58 15.19
C SER A 194 -15.08 -39.07 15.09
N ALA A 195 -16.01 -39.57 15.90
CA ALA A 195 -16.31 -40.99 15.94
C ALA A 195 -17.00 -41.47 14.64
N SER A 196 -17.81 -40.61 14.04
CA SER A 196 -18.53 -40.93 12.78
C SER A 196 -18.74 -39.66 11.95
N HIS A 197 -18.92 -39.86 10.64
CA HIS A 197 -19.30 -38.79 9.71
C HIS A 197 -20.64 -38.15 10.12
N LYS A 198 -21.58 -38.89 10.71
CA LYS A 198 -22.87 -38.36 11.16
C LYS A 198 -22.72 -37.27 12.23
N GLU A 199 -21.81 -37.45 13.16
CA GLU A 199 -21.50 -36.47 14.21
C GLU A 199 -21.08 -35.15 13.62
N VAL A 200 -20.26 -35.17 12.54
CA VAL A 200 -19.80 -33.98 11.83
C VAL A 200 -20.93 -33.29 11.07
N LEU A 201 -21.81 -34.09 10.41
CA LEU A 201 -22.97 -33.58 9.67
C LEU A 201 -24.03 -32.97 10.58
N GLU A 202 -24.25 -33.58 11.75
CA GLU A 202 -25.23 -33.10 12.73
C GLU A 202 -24.76 -31.83 13.45
N ASN A 203 -23.44 -31.65 13.60
CA ASN A 203 -22.90 -30.55 14.36
C ASN A 203 -21.63 -29.96 13.71
N PRO A 204 -21.74 -29.34 12.53
CA PRO A 204 -20.60 -28.75 11.81
C PRO A 204 -19.91 -27.63 12.60
N ASP A 205 -20.60 -26.96 13.51
CA ASP A 205 -20.05 -25.92 14.40
C ASP A 205 -18.91 -26.43 15.29
N MET A 206 -18.82 -27.73 15.51
CA MET A 206 -17.72 -28.31 16.25
C MET A 206 -16.39 -28.12 15.56
N ILE A 207 -16.36 -28.09 14.21
CA ILE A 207 -15.17 -27.75 13.41
C ILE A 207 -14.77 -26.31 13.69
N SER A 208 -15.70 -25.36 13.55
CA SER A 208 -15.46 -23.94 13.77
C SER A 208 -14.90 -23.64 15.17
N LYS A 209 -15.51 -24.23 16.20
CA LYS A 209 -15.07 -24.07 17.60
C LYS A 209 -13.68 -24.63 17.84
N THR A 210 -13.38 -25.82 17.32
CA THR A 210 -12.07 -26.47 17.50
C THR A 210 -10.98 -25.71 16.79
N VAL A 211 -11.25 -25.23 15.59
CA VAL A 211 -10.30 -24.47 14.78
C VAL A 211 -10.01 -23.10 15.40
N LEU A 212 -11.04 -22.40 15.87
CA LEU A 212 -10.86 -21.11 16.58
C LEU A 212 -10.07 -21.27 17.88
N ALA A 213 -10.33 -22.32 18.65
CA ALA A 213 -9.63 -22.58 19.91
C ALA A 213 -8.12 -22.83 19.73
N LYS A 214 -7.67 -23.22 18.52
CA LYS A 214 -6.26 -23.44 18.22
C LYS A 214 -5.45 -22.15 18.00
N GLY A 215 -6.08 -20.97 17.91
CA GLY A 215 -5.39 -19.70 17.69
C GLY A 215 -4.55 -19.69 16.41
N LEU A 216 -5.13 -20.10 15.29
CA LEU A 216 -4.45 -20.33 14.02
C LEU A 216 -3.93 -19.04 13.34
N ASP A 217 -4.34 -17.88 13.83
CA ASP A 217 -3.87 -16.57 13.38
C ASP A 217 -2.50 -16.17 13.94
N THR A 218 -1.95 -16.93 14.89
CA THR A 218 -0.64 -16.66 15.49
C THR A 218 0.45 -16.59 14.43
N GLY A 219 1.22 -15.49 14.42
CA GLY A 219 2.30 -15.25 13.45
C GLY A 219 1.81 -14.92 12.02
N THR A 220 0.52 -14.61 11.85
CA THR A 220 -0.04 -14.11 10.60
C THR A 220 -0.30 -12.59 10.67
N ALA A 221 -0.44 -11.98 9.51
CA ALA A 221 -0.82 -10.56 9.37
C ALA A 221 -2.32 -10.30 9.62
N PHE A 222 -3.08 -11.33 9.99
CA PHE A 222 -4.53 -11.29 10.14
C PHE A 222 -4.98 -11.81 11.49
N GLU A 223 -6.17 -11.40 11.88
CA GLU A 223 -6.93 -11.95 13.00
C GLU A 223 -8.18 -12.68 12.43
N ILE A 224 -8.43 -13.87 12.90
CA ILE A 224 -9.64 -14.63 12.55
C ILE A 224 -10.77 -14.16 13.47
N LEU A 225 -11.85 -13.65 12.88
CA LEU A 225 -13.04 -13.19 13.59
C LEU A 225 -14.08 -14.31 13.70
N SER A 226 -14.33 -15.03 12.61
CA SER A 226 -15.22 -16.20 12.58
C SER A 226 -14.73 -17.24 11.57
N ILE A 227 -15.14 -18.47 11.79
CA ILE A 227 -15.01 -19.57 10.85
C ILE A 227 -16.39 -20.20 10.74
N ASP A 228 -16.94 -20.20 9.55
CA ASP A 228 -18.25 -20.73 9.25
C ASP A 228 -18.10 -21.88 8.26
N VAL A 229 -18.55 -23.08 8.63
CA VAL A 229 -18.55 -24.22 7.72
C VAL A 229 -19.69 -24.02 6.74
N ALA A 230 -19.34 -23.81 5.47
CA ALA A 230 -20.30 -23.40 4.45
C ALA A 230 -20.99 -24.57 3.79
N ASP A 231 -20.29 -25.70 3.71
CA ASP A 231 -20.78 -26.91 3.02
C ASP A 231 -20.13 -28.15 3.63
N VAL A 232 -20.92 -29.19 3.91
CA VAL A 232 -20.43 -30.47 4.43
C VAL A 232 -21.16 -31.57 3.71
N ASP A 233 -20.44 -32.33 2.90
CA ASP A 233 -20.96 -33.45 2.13
C ASP A 233 -20.20 -34.74 2.46
N VAL A 234 -20.87 -35.89 2.18
CA VAL A 234 -20.25 -37.21 2.22
C VAL A 234 -19.70 -37.54 0.85
N GLY A 235 -18.44 -37.93 0.78
CA GLY A 235 -17.74 -38.30 -0.45
C GLY A 235 -18.04 -39.68 -0.98
#